data_9532934e4e7ebc94ea8b987e61a9f566
#
_entry.id   9532934e4e7ebc94ea8b987e61a9f566
#
_cell.length_a   1.000
_cell.length_b   1.000
_cell.length_c   1.000
_cell.angle_alpha   90.00
_cell.angle_beta   90.00
_cell.angle_gamma   90.00
#
_symmetry.space_group_name_H-M   'P 1'
#
loop_
_entity.id
_entity.type
_entity.pdbx_description
1 polymer ?
#
loop_
_entity_poly.entity_id
_entity_poly.type
_entity_poly.pdbx_seq_one_letter_code
_entity_poly.pdbx_strand_id
1 'polypeptide(L)'
;MRDYEAVIILDPRLDEASSKEAIERFTKLVQAKGEVTKVDSWGRRRLAYEINHLSEGFYLVAKFKADPTVLEELDRLFKIGEEYVRAKIVRIF
;
A
#
# COMPACT_ATOMS: atom_id res chain seq x y z
N MET A 1 11.21 17.12 0.23
CA MET A 1 10.39 15.92 0.06
C MET A 1 10.79 15.16 -1.19
N ARG A 2 10.58 13.85 -1.19
CA ARG A 2 10.90 13.00 -2.33
C ARG A 2 9.65 12.33 -2.85
N ASP A 3 9.68 11.98 -4.13
CA ASP A 3 8.56 11.31 -4.80
C ASP A 3 8.72 9.81 -4.73
N TYR A 4 7.64 9.12 -4.32
CA TYR A 4 7.60 7.68 -4.19
C TYR A 4 6.35 7.10 -4.82
N GLU A 5 6.44 5.84 -5.16
CA GLU A 5 5.30 5.05 -5.60
C GLU A 5 5.24 3.78 -4.76
N ALA A 6 4.08 3.52 -4.18
CA ALA A 6 3.85 2.30 -3.40
C ALA A 6 2.94 1.38 -4.19
N VAL A 7 3.38 0.15 -4.41
CA VAL A 7 2.55 -0.91 -4.97
C VAL A 7 2.13 -1.79 -3.81
N ILE A 8 0.83 -1.78 -3.50
CA ILE A 8 0.28 -2.47 -2.34
C ILE A 8 -0.65 -3.58 -2.82
N ILE A 9 -0.47 -4.77 -2.27
CA ILE A 9 -1.37 -5.89 -2.53
C ILE A 9 -2.08 -6.21 -1.24
N LEU A 10 -3.40 -6.00 -1.23
CA LEU A 10 -4.25 -6.29 -0.08
C LEU A 10 -4.82 -7.71 -0.19
N ASP A 11 -5.16 -8.29 0.95
CA ASP A 11 -5.80 -9.59 1.01
C ASP A 11 -7.16 -9.51 0.29
N PRO A 12 -7.40 -10.34 -0.73
CA PRO A 12 -8.64 -10.28 -1.50
C PRO A 12 -9.87 -10.74 -0.72
N ARG A 13 -9.67 -11.34 0.45
CA ARG A 13 -10.76 -11.78 1.31
C ARG A 13 -11.33 -10.68 2.18
N LEU A 14 -10.68 -9.50 2.20
CA LEU A 14 -11.18 -8.36 2.96
C LEU A 14 -12.49 -7.85 2.37
N ASP A 15 -13.38 -7.42 3.24
CA ASP A 15 -14.59 -6.74 2.79
C ASP A 15 -14.23 -5.30 2.37
N GLU A 16 -15.20 -4.61 1.80
CA GLU A 16 -15.00 -3.25 1.31
C GLU A 16 -14.59 -2.29 2.42
N ALA A 17 -15.20 -2.41 3.59
CA ALA A 17 -14.91 -1.55 4.72
C ALA A 17 -13.47 -1.75 5.22
N SER A 18 -13.02 -2.99 5.32
CA SER A 18 -11.67 -3.30 5.78
C SER A 18 -10.60 -2.86 4.78
N SER A 19 -10.87 -3.04 3.49
CA SER A 19 -9.98 -2.58 2.42
C SER A 19 -9.83 -1.07 2.47
N LYS A 20 -10.93 -0.36 2.61
CA LYS A 20 -10.94 1.10 2.70
C LYS A 20 -10.17 1.59 3.92
N GLU A 21 -10.34 0.93 5.05
CA GLU A 21 -9.62 1.25 6.28
C GLU A 21 -8.10 1.08 6.11
N ALA A 22 -7.68 0.01 5.44
CA ALA A 22 -6.27 -0.23 5.17
C ALA A 22 -5.66 0.90 4.32
N ILE A 23 -6.39 1.35 3.30
CA ILE A 23 -5.96 2.46 2.46
C ILE A 23 -5.88 3.75 3.27
N GLU A 24 -6.84 4.00 4.15
CA GLU A 24 -6.87 5.19 4.99
C GLU A 24 -5.69 5.24 5.97
N ARG A 25 -5.31 4.10 6.55
CA ARG A 25 -4.15 4.03 7.44
C ARG A 25 -2.88 4.44 6.71
N PHE A 26 -2.69 3.93 5.51
CA PHE A 26 -1.56 4.30 4.67
C PHE A 26 -1.56 5.80 4.38
N THR A 27 -2.70 6.31 3.94
CA THR A 27 -2.86 7.71 3.57
C THR A 27 -2.60 8.64 4.75
N LYS A 28 -3.15 8.35 5.92
CA LYS A 28 -2.96 9.17 7.12
C LYS A 28 -1.50 9.21 7.54
N LEU A 29 -0.82 8.07 7.46
CA LEU A 29 0.58 7.99 7.85
C LEU A 29 1.45 8.83 6.94
N VAL A 30 1.20 8.79 5.64
CA VAL A 30 1.92 9.62 4.66
C VAL A 30 1.61 11.10 4.88
N GLN A 31 0.34 11.45 5.10
CA GLN A 31 -0.08 12.85 5.26
C GLN A 31 0.52 13.52 6.49
N ALA A 32 0.95 12.76 7.47
CA ALA A 32 1.62 13.31 8.64
C ALA A 32 2.94 14.00 8.29
N LYS A 33 3.64 13.55 7.23
CA LYS A 33 4.94 14.10 6.81
C LYS A 33 5.05 14.31 5.31
N GLY A 34 3.91 14.46 4.63
CA GLY A 34 3.89 14.62 3.19
C GLY A 34 2.48 14.66 2.66
N GLU A 35 2.33 14.24 1.41
CA GLU A 35 1.01 14.20 0.78
C GLU A 35 0.89 13.04 -0.21
N VAL A 36 -0.31 12.48 -0.31
CA VAL A 36 -0.63 11.49 -1.33
C VAL A 36 -1.12 12.24 -2.56
N THR A 37 -0.42 12.07 -3.68
CA THR A 37 -0.75 12.80 -4.91
C THR A 37 -1.71 12.04 -5.81
N LYS A 38 -1.67 10.70 -5.75
CA LYS A 38 -2.55 9.88 -6.58
C LYS A 38 -2.71 8.49 -5.98
N VAL A 39 -3.92 7.96 -6.04
CA VAL A 39 -4.20 6.57 -5.65
C VAL A 39 -4.98 5.92 -6.78
N ASP A 40 -4.41 4.86 -7.36
CA ASP A 40 -5.05 4.07 -8.39
C ASP A 40 -5.39 2.68 -7.83
N SER A 41 -6.67 2.33 -7.85
CA SER A 41 -7.11 1.00 -7.48
C SER A 41 -7.21 0.18 -8.75
N TRP A 42 -6.39 -0.87 -8.85
CA TRP A 42 -6.39 -1.76 -10.01
C TRP A 42 -7.38 -2.90 -9.85
N GLY A 43 -7.93 -3.04 -8.65
CA GLY A 43 -8.88 -4.08 -8.35
C GLY A 43 -8.21 -5.43 -8.14
N ARG A 44 -9.03 -6.47 -8.20
CA ARG A 44 -8.55 -7.83 -7.96
C ARG A 44 -7.80 -8.35 -9.17
N ARG A 45 -6.59 -8.88 -8.94
CA ARG A 45 -5.72 -9.42 -9.99
C ARG A 45 -5.17 -10.76 -9.56
N ARG A 46 -4.90 -11.62 -10.55
CA ARG A 46 -4.23 -12.88 -10.30
C ARG A 46 -2.74 -12.63 -10.08
N LEU A 47 -2.21 -13.25 -9.02
CA LEU A 47 -0.79 -13.16 -8.73
C LEU A 47 0.00 -14.07 -9.67
N ALA A 48 1.24 -13.67 -10.01
CA ALA A 48 2.12 -14.48 -10.85
C ALA A 48 2.50 -15.80 -10.15
N TYR A 49 2.51 -15.79 -8.82
CA TYR A 49 2.74 -16.96 -7.98
C TYR A 49 2.00 -16.75 -6.67
N GLU A 50 1.72 -17.83 -5.96
CA GLU A 50 1.00 -17.74 -4.69
C GLU A 50 1.82 -17.03 -3.63
N ILE A 51 1.17 -16.15 -2.89
CA ILE A 51 1.74 -15.48 -1.72
C ILE A 51 0.84 -15.84 -0.55
N ASN A 52 1.38 -16.47 0.49
CA ASN A 52 0.61 -16.91 1.66
C ASN A 52 -0.62 -17.73 1.27
N HIS A 53 -0.46 -18.63 0.30
CA HIS A 53 -1.54 -19.47 -0.23
C HIS A 53 -2.66 -18.71 -0.95
N LEU A 54 -2.42 -17.47 -1.32
CA LEU A 54 -3.35 -16.65 -2.08
C LEU A 54 -2.92 -16.60 -3.54
N SER A 55 -3.84 -16.89 -4.45
CA SER A 55 -3.60 -16.83 -5.89
C SER A 55 -4.03 -15.50 -6.50
N GLU A 56 -4.75 -14.69 -5.74
CA GLU A 56 -5.22 -13.37 -6.17
C GLU A 56 -4.88 -12.33 -5.11
N GLY A 57 -4.90 -11.06 -5.51
CA GLY A 57 -4.70 -9.95 -4.61
C GLY A 57 -5.44 -8.72 -5.11
N PHE A 58 -5.73 -7.80 -4.20
CA PHE A 58 -6.31 -6.52 -4.54
C PHE A 58 -5.17 -5.53 -4.72
N TYR A 59 -4.92 -5.09 -5.94
CA TYR A 59 -3.80 -4.22 -6.28
C TYR A 59 -4.15 -2.75 -6.14
N LEU A 60 -3.26 -2.02 -5.51
CA LEU A 60 -3.38 -0.59 -5.31
C LEU A 60 -2.03 0.05 -5.59
N VAL A 61 -2.02 1.11 -6.37
CA VAL A 61 -0.80 1.88 -6.65
C VAL A 61 -1.03 3.30 -6.16
N ALA A 62 -0.16 3.77 -5.27
CA ALA A 62 -0.25 5.11 -4.70
C ALA A 62 1.03 5.88 -4.99
N LYS A 63 0.88 7.12 -5.46
CA LYS A 63 2.01 8.04 -5.62
C LYS A 63 1.93 9.06 -4.51
N PHE A 64 3.06 9.34 -3.88
CA PHE A 64 3.10 10.28 -2.77
C PHE A 64 4.43 11.00 -2.69
N LYS A 65 4.40 12.15 -2.04
CA LYS A 65 5.59 12.92 -1.70
C LYS A 65 5.72 12.95 -0.20
N ALA A 66 6.88 12.61 0.31
CA ALA A 66 7.08 12.58 1.74
C ALA A 66 8.55 12.71 2.13
N ASP A 67 8.76 13.03 3.40
CA ASP A 67 10.08 12.96 4.01
C ASP A 67 10.52 11.50 4.03
N PRO A 68 11.79 11.19 3.71
CA PRO A 68 12.27 9.81 3.73
C PRO A 68 12.06 9.06 5.03
N THR A 69 11.95 9.76 6.16
CA THR A 69 11.69 9.13 7.46
C THR A 69 10.37 8.39 7.50
N VAL A 70 9.42 8.76 6.65
CA VAL A 70 8.12 8.10 6.59
C VAL A 70 8.22 6.66 6.10
N LEU A 71 9.28 6.33 5.35
CA LEU A 71 9.46 5.00 4.79
C LEU A 71 9.60 3.93 5.87
N GLU A 72 10.26 4.25 6.97
CA GLU A 72 10.40 3.33 8.10
C GLU A 72 9.05 3.04 8.75
N GLU A 73 8.23 4.07 8.90
CA GLU A 73 6.90 3.94 9.47
C GLU A 73 5.98 3.14 8.55
N LEU A 74 6.07 3.36 7.25
CA LEU A 74 5.31 2.59 6.27
C LEU A 74 5.72 1.12 6.25
N ASP A 75 7.02 0.87 6.31
CA ASP A 75 7.53 -0.50 6.35
C ASP A 75 6.99 -1.25 7.57
N ARG A 76 6.95 -0.58 8.70
CA ARG A 76 6.39 -1.14 9.93
C ARG A 76 4.89 -1.42 9.78
N LEU A 77 4.14 -0.49 9.20
CA LEU A 77 2.72 -0.67 8.96
C LEU A 77 2.45 -1.91 8.10
N PHE A 78 3.22 -2.06 7.02
CA PHE A 78 3.05 -3.17 6.09
C PHE A 78 3.41 -4.53 6.71
N LYS A 79 4.35 -4.53 7.66
CA LYS A 79 4.75 -5.76 8.35
C LYS A 79 3.78 -6.17 9.44
N ILE A 80 3.19 -5.20 10.13
CA ILE A 80 2.28 -5.47 11.25
C ILE A 80 0.86 -5.76 10.74
N GLY A 81 0.42 -5.04 9.72
CA GLY A 81 -0.92 -5.17 9.20
C GLY A 81 -1.10 -6.44 8.38
N GLU A 82 -1.95 -7.35 8.86
CA GLU A 82 -2.23 -8.60 8.16
C GLU A 82 -2.96 -8.41 6.84
N GLU A 83 -3.66 -7.29 6.69
CA GLU A 83 -4.37 -6.95 5.46
C GLU A 83 -3.44 -6.66 4.28
N TYR A 84 -2.17 -6.34 4.56
CA TYR A 84 -1.18 -6.07 3.52
C TYR A 84 -0.42 -7.35 3.19
N VAL A 85 -0.81 -8.02 2.13
CA VAL A 85 -0.16 -9.26 1.69
C VAL A 85 1.26 -8.98 1.22
N ARG A 86 1.42 -7.90 0.49
CA ARG A 86 2.73 -7.46 0.00
C ARG A 86 2.68 -5.96 -0.29
N ALA A 87 3.78 -5.29 -0.02
CA ALA A 87 3.91 -3.88 -0.36
C ALA A 87 5.34 -3.58 -0.77
N LYS A 88 5.49 -2.76 -1.80
CA LYS A 88 6.79 -2.34 -2.31
C LYS A 88 6.75 -0.84 -2.55
N ILE A 89 7.78 -0.14 -2.07
CA ILE A 89 7.91 1.29 -2.28
C ILE A 89 9.11 1.53 -3.19
N VAL A 90 8.89 2.31 -4.25
CA VAL A 90 9.91 2.65 -5.22
C VAL A 90 10.06 4.17 -5.23
N ARG A 91 11.31 4.63 -5.24
CA ARG A 91 11.60 6.05 -5.36
C ARG A 91 11.42 6.48 -6.81
N ILE A 92 10.70 7.57 -7.01
CA ILE A 92 10.49 8.19 -8.32
C ILE A 92 11.23 9.52 -8.35
N PHE A 93 11.79 9.86 -9.49
CA PHE A 93 12.47 11.15 -9.64
C PHE A 93 11.49 12.26 -9.94
#